data_6d926dc28d6fe16e6ce49dc49eb6a62f
#
_entry.id   6d926dc28d6fe16e6ce49dc49eb6a62f
#
_cell.length_a   1.000
_cell.length_b   1.000
_cell.length_c   1.000
_cell.angle_alpha   90.00
_cell.angle_beta   90.00
_cell.angle_gamma   90.00
#
_symmetry.space_group_name_H-M   'P 1'
#
loop_
_entity.id
_entity.type
_entity.pdbx_description
1 polymer ?
#
loop_
_entity_poly.entity_id
_entity_poly.type
_entity_poly.pdbx_seq_one_letter_code
_entity_poly.pdbx_strand_id
1 'polypeptide(L)'
;MQVGCSVGGRTPGRLVPGGMVLLAIVCAWLASPAVAASHRTANFVVEAPTPALARRIGDAAEQYRHDLAIEWTGGPLPRWSRPCPIHAQVAAHLGAGGATSFVFDNGEVFNWTMTIQGSEQRILDSVLPHEITHTIFASHFRRPLPRWADEGACTTVEHPVERARQHRLLIEFLTTGRGIAFPQMFAMREYPADVLPLYSQGYSLARYLIERGGRHKYVAFVGDGLVNDDWSGALSRHYGVGGVAQLQHQWLDWVKQGCPAPPAAIAVAVAQPGPADWARMPRGQSPDQSTPPAPPEPTALAAATGRRSIYALQARRAAEPADGQPAR
;
A
#
# COMPACT_ATOMS: atom_id res chain seq x y z
N MET A 1 -6.01 37.21 -79.45
CA MET A 1 -5.02 37.55 -80.49
C MET A 1 -3.87 36.57 -80.34
N GLN A 2 -3.87 35.68 -81.23
CA GLN A 2 -2.77 35.23 -82.11
C GLN A 2 -1.64 34.49 -81.37
N VAL A 3 -1.52 33.22 -81.56
CA VAL A 3 -1.07 32.38 -82.72
C VAL A 3 0.46 32.16 -82.72
N GLY A 4 0.83 30.92 -82.82
CA GLY A 4 2.06 30.42 -83.47
C GLY A 4 2.63 29.23 -82.75
N CYS A 5 2.39 27.98 -83.04
CA CYS A 5 3.01 27.13 -84.03
C CYS A 5 4.55 27.16 -83.98
N SER A 6 5.32 26.12 -83.93
CA SER A 6 5.26 24.76 -84.46
C SER A 6 6.63 24.11 -84.38
N VAL A 7 6.69 22.76 -84.41
CA VAL A 7 7.71 21.87 -85.04
C VAL A 7 9.03 21.68 -84.27
N GLY A 8 9.37 20.54 -83.71
CA GLY A 8 9.67 19.29 -84.40
C GLY A 8 11.18 18.97 -84.28
N GLY A 9 11.58 17.85 -83.71
CA GLY A 9 12.94 17.38 -83.73
C GLY A 9 13.12 16.03 -83.02
N ARG A 10 13.28 15.00 -83.82
CA ARG A 10 13.52 13.61 -83.42
C ARG A 10 14.96 13.30 -83.06
N THR A 11 15.14 12.51 -81.98
CA THR A 11 16.06 11.33 -81.76
C THR A 11 17.54 11.62 -81.61
N PRO A 12 18.37 10.70 -81.06
CA PRO A 12 18.10 9.35 -80.52
C PRO A 12 18.75 9.04 -79.15
N GLY A 13 18.41 7.89 -78.67
CA GLY A 13 18.76 7.24 -77.45
C GLY A 13 20.20 7.16 -76.96
N ARG A 14 20.29 7.05 -75.65
CA ARG A 14 21.43 6.46 -74.98
C ARG A 14 20.93 5.64 -73.77
N LEU A 15 21.29 4.37 -73.81
CA LEU A 15 21.24 3.40 -72.70
C LEU A 15 21.99 3.94 -71.49
N VAL A 16 21.42 3.87 -70.30
CA VAL A 16 22.08 4.02 -69.01
C VAL A 16 22.00 2.72 -68.25
N PRO A 17 23.11 2.18 -67.77
CA PRO A 17 23.12 0.92 -67.03
C PRO A 17 22.84 1.09 -65.56
N GLY A 18 22.19 0.09 -65.00
CA GLY A 18 22.39 -0.38 -63.65
C GLY A 18 22.05 0.56 -62.50
N GLY A 19 20.75 0.71 -62.19
CA GLY A 19 20.35 1.21 -60.88
C GLY A 19 20.52 0.09 -59.83
N MET A 20 21.49 0.30 -58.97
CA MET A 20 21.75 -0.50 -57.77
C MET A 20 20.56 -0.31 -56.80
N VAL A 21 19.72 -1.29 -56.69
CA VAL A 21 18.67 -1.31 -55.66
C VAL A 21 19.33 -1.55 -54.32
N LEU A 22 19.52 -0.46 -53.58
CA LEU A 22 19.88 -0.49 -52.13
C LEU A 22 18.68 -1.09 -51.37
N LEU A 23 18.76 -2.37 -51.06
CA LEU A 23 17.85 -3.06 -50.16
C LEU A 23 18.15 -2.53 -48.73
N ALA A 24 17.47 -1.50 -48.32
CA ALA A 24 17.48 -1.05 -46.92
C ALA A 24 16.77 -2.11 -46.07
N ILE A 25 17.56 -2.99 -45.46
CA ILE A 25 17.06 -3.91 -44.42
C ILE A 25 16.73 -2.99 -43.23
N VAL A 26 15.48 -2.57 -43.14
CA VAL A 26 14.91 -2.01 -41.89
C VAL A 26 14.82 -3.15 -40.92
N CYS A 27 15.83 -3.33 -40.09
CA CYS A 27 15.72 -4.11 -38.86
C CYS A 27 14.71 -3.40 -37.96
N ALA A 28 13.43 -3.66 -38.19
CA ALA A 28 12.41 -3.37 -37.20
C ALA A 28 12.77 -4.20 -35.96
N TRP A 29 13.35 -3.56 -34.98
CA TRP A 29 13.44 -4.10 -33.65
C TRP A 29 12.00 -4.29 -33.16
N LEU A 30 11.49 -5.50 -33.37
CA LEU A 30 10.29 -5.93 -32.70
C LEU A 30 10.63 -5.93 -31.21
N ALA A 31 10.34 -4.82 -30.55
CA ALA A 31 10.27 -4.81 -29.10
C ALA A 31 9.16 -5.79 -28.73
N SER A 32 9.53 -7.04 -28.51
CA SER A 32 8.62 -8.03 -27.95
C SER A 32 8.06 -7.40 -26.68
N PRO A 33 6.74 -7.38 -26.47
CA PRO A 33 6.19 -6.95 -25.20
C PRO A 33 6.93 -7.75 -24.12
N ALA A 34 7.59 -7.06 -23.20
CA ALA A 34 8.28 -7.70 -22.09
C ALA A 34 7.24 -8.52 -21.34
N VAL A 35 7.21 -9.82 -21.56
CA VAL A 35 6.35 -10.73 -20.82
C VAL A 35 6.77 -10.61 -19.38
N ALA A 36 5.88 -10.12 -18.52
CA ALA A 36 6.14 -10.04 -17.09
C ALA A 36 6.53 -11.42 -16.59
N ALA A 37 7.65 -11.49 -15.90
CA ALA A 37 8.12 -12.75 -15.34
C ALA A 37 7.33 -13.07 -14.08
N SER A 38 6.93 -14.33 -13.91
CA SER A 38 6.18 -14.78 -12.75
C SER A 38 7.02 -15.66 -11.83
N HIS A 39 6.84 -15.50 -10.53
CA HIS A 39 7.40 -16.36 -9.48
C HIS A 39 6.32 -16.72 -8.46
N ARG A 40 6.24 -18.02 -8.12
CA ARG A 40 5.25 -18.55 -7.19
C ARG A 40 5.93 -18.99 -5.89
N THR A 41 5.38 -18.54 -4.79
CA THR A 41 5.74 -18.97 -3.44
C THR A 41 4.56 -19.70 -2.78
N ALA A 42 4.63 -19.94 -1.48
CA ALA A 42 3.56 -20.59 -0.73
C ALA A 42 2.27 -19.74 -0.69
N ASN A 43 2.41 -18.41 -0.47
CA ASN A 43 1.28 -17.50 -0.28
C ASN A 43 1.15 -16.43 -1.36
N PHE A 44 2.09 -16.34 -2.32
CA PHE A 44 2.09 -15.27 -3.32
C PHE A 44 2.37 -15.80 -4.73
N VAL A 45 1.84 -15.08 -5.73
CA VAL A 45 2.24 -15.18 -7.13
C VAL A 45 2.65 -13.80 -7.59
N VAL A 46 3.96 -13.60 -7.80
CA VAL A 46 4.52 -12.29 -8.12
C VAL A 46 4.76 -12.16 -9.62
N GLU A 47 4.24 -11.10 -10.21
CA GLU A 47 4.54 -10.67 -11.57
C GLU A 47 5.41 -9.41 -11.51
N ALA A 48 6.57 -9.45 -12.17
CA ALA A 48 7.55 -8.37 -12.17
C ALA A 48 8.29 -8.29 -13.52
N PRO A 49 9.00 -7.18 -13.81
CA PRO A 49 9.71 -7.01 -15.08
C PRO A 49 10.77 -8.09 -15.39
N THR A 50 11.36 -8.73 -14.37
CA THR A 50 12.37 -9.79 -14.55
C THR A 50 12.15 -10.95 -13.58
N PRO A 51 12.62 -12.18 -13.94
CA PRO A 51 12.54 -13.34 -13.04
C PRO A 51 13.26 -13.12 -11.70
N ALA A 52 14.38 -12.39 -11.72
CA ALA A 52 15.15 -12.10 -10.52
C ALA A 52 14.37 -11.18 -9.57
N LEU A 53 13.68 -10.15 -10.09
CA LEU A 53 12.83 -9.26 -9.32
C LEU A 53 11.60 -10.00 -8.76
N ALA A 54 10.93 -10.80 -9.59
CA ALA A 54 9.77 -11.59 -9.16
C ALA A 54 10.14 -12.51 -7.99
N ARG A 55 11.29 -13.18 -8.05
CA ARG A 55 11.80 -14.03 -6.97
C ARG A 55 12.10 -13.21 -5.71
N ARG A 56 12.90 -12.15 -5.80
CA ARG A 56 13.26 -11.34 -4.62
C ARG A 56 12.03 -10.76 -3.92
N ILE A 57 11.06 -10.26 -4.68
CA ILE A 57 9.81 -9.73 -4.10
C ILE A 57 9.00 -10.86 -3.45
N GLY A 58 8.91 -12.02 -4.07
CA GLY A 58 8.18 -13.17 -3.52
C GLY A 58 8.79 -13.71 -2.22
N ASP A 59 10.11 -13.88 -2.21
CA ASP A 59 10.85 -14.34 -1.02
C ASP A 59 10.72 -13.31 0.13
N ALA A 60 10.86 -12.02 -0.17
CA ALA A 60 10.67 -10.95 0.80
C ALA A 60 9.23 -10.88 1.32
N ALA A 61 8.23 -11.10 0.47
CA ALA A 61 6.82 -11.11 0.87
C ALA A 61 6.52 -12.23 1.88
N GLU A 62 7.06 -13.44 1.64
CA GLU A 62 6.93 -14.54 2.61
C GLU A 62 7.62 -14.23 3.92
N GLN A 63 8.84 -13.68 3.87
CA GLN A 63 9.59 -13.32 5.07
C GLN A 63 8.85 -12.26 5.89
N TYR A 64 8.41 -11.16 5.25
CA TYR A 64 7.62 -10.13 5.94
C TYR A 64 6.31 -10.69 6.49
N ARG A 65 5.61 -11.54 5.72
CA ARG A 65 4.37 -12.14 6.21
C ARG A 65 4.60 -12.99 7.46
N HIS A 66 5.69 -13.73 7.51
CA HIS A 66 6.07 -14.54 8.67
C HIS A 66 6.45 -13.66 9.86
N ASP A 67 7.44 -12.78 9.69
CA ASP A 67 8.03 -12.03 10.79
C ASP A 67 7.06 -11.00 11.37
N LEU A 68 6.38 -10.22 10.50
CA LEU A 68 5.40 -9.23 10.95
C LEU A 68 4.17 -9.89 11.59
N ALA A 69 3.75 -11.08 11.13
CA ALA A 69 2.67 -11.79 11.82
C ALA A 69 3.06 -12.13 13.27
N ILE A 70 4.27 -12.61 13.50
CA ILE A 70 4.79 -12.87 14.85
C ILE A 70 4.84 -11.58 15.66
N GLU A 71 5.39 -10.49 15.07
CA GLU A 71 5.53 -9.21 15.76
C GLU A 71 4.17 -8.56 16.14
N TRP A 72 3.14 -8.71 15.29
CA TRP A 72 1.84 -8.09 15.52
C TRP A 72 0.88 -8.98 16.32
N THR A 73 0.86 -10.28 16.05
CA THR A 73 -0.16 -11.19 16.55
C THR A 73 0.35 -12.29 17.48
N GLY A 74 1.68 -12.38 17.65
CA GLY A 74 2.32 -13.36 18.54
C GLY A 74 2.58 -14.72 17.89
N GLY A 75 2.21 -14.92 16.61
CA GLY A 75 2.44 -16.18 15.92
C GLY A 75 2.30 -16.07 14.39
N PRO A 76 2.81 -17.06 13.66
CA PRO A 76 2.70 -17.08 12.21
C PRO A 76 1.24 -17.30 11.79
N LEU A 77 0.85 -16.68 10.68
CA LEU A 77 -0.46 -16.91 10.07
C LEU A 77 -0.48 -18.22 9.27
N PRO A 78 -1.61 -18.93 9.22
CA PRO A 78 -1.78 -20.10 8.40
C PRO A 78 -1.61 -19.75 6.91
N ARG A 79 -1.20 -20.75 6.12
CA ARG A 79 -1.12 -20.59 4.67
C ARG A 79 -2.51 -20.29 4.10
N TRP A 80 -2.56 -19.37 3.12
CA TRP A 80 -3.79 -19.13 2.39
C TRP A 80 -4.13 -20.30 1.45
N SER A 81 -5.40 -20.58 1.26
CA SER A 81 -5.89 -21.60 0.32
C SER A 81 -5.53 -21.24 -1.13
N ARG A 82 -5.52 -19.94 -1.46
CA ARG A 82 -5.10 -19.38 -2.75
C ARG A 82 -4.04 -18.31 -2.53
N PRO A 83 -2.91 -18.37 -3.25
CA PRO A 83 -1.90 -17.34 -3.19
C PRO A 83 -2.44 -15.98 -3.62
N CYS A 84 -1.97 -14.91 -2.96
CA CYS A 84 -2.24 -13.53 -3.34
C CYS A 84 -1.41 -13.16 -4.59
N PRO A 85 -2.01 -12.70 -5.68
CA PRO A 85 -1.28 -12.10 -6.77
C PRO A 85 -0.63 -10.78 -6.35
N ILE A 86 0.64 -10.59 -6.69
CA ILE A 86 1.38 -9.33 -6.54
C ILE A 86 1.80 -8.86 -7.93
N HIS A 87 1.29 -7.70 -8.36
CA HIS A 87 1.69 -7.06 -9.61
C HIS A 87 2.67 -5.94 -9.29
N ALA A 88 3.95 -6.13 -9.63
CA ALA A 88 5.04 -5.23 -9.31
C ALA A 88 5.50 -4.42 -10.54
N GLN A 89 5.40 -3.09 -10.46
CA GLN A 89 5.97 -2.16 -11.42
C GLN A 89 7.26 -1.55 -10.84
N VAL A 90 8.39 -2.02 -11.34
CA VAL A 90 9.71 -1.66 -10.78
C VAL A 90 10.47 -0.76 -11.74
N ALA A 91 10.64 0.52 -11.37
CA ALA A 91 11.47 1.46 -12.09
C ALA A 91 11.92 2.61 -11.17
N ALA A 92 13.15 3.11 -11.39
CA ALA A 92 13.74 4.13 -10.52
C ALA A 92 12.99 5.48 -10.52
N HIS A 93 12.29 5.80 -11.61
CA HIS A 93 11.54 7.05 -11.76
C HIS A 93 10.12 6.98 -11.21
N LEU A 94 9.63 5.80 -10.86
CA LEU A 94 8.28 5.64 -10.30
C LEU A 94 8.24 6.13 -8.84
N GLY A 95 7.18 6.86 -8.52
CA GLY A 95 6.83 7.11 -7.14
C GLY A 95 6.54 5.79 -6.41
N ALA A 96 6.99 5.67 -5.16
CA ALA A 96 6.63 4.50 -4.35
C ALA A 96 5.12 4.48 -4.10
N GLY A 97 4.52 3.31 -4.24
CA GLY A 97 3.09 3.15 -4.05
C GLY A 97 2.68 1.70 -4.00
N GLY A 98 1.58 1.41 -3.29
CA GLY A 98 0.99 0.09 -3.23
C GLY A 98 -0.51 0.16 -3.00
N ALA A 99 -1.16 -0.96 -3.18
CA ALA A 99 -2.55 -1.17 -2.79
C ALA A 99 -2.81 -2.66 -2.62
N THR A 100 -3.43 -3.00 -1.51
CA THR A 100 -3.90 -4.36 -1.22
C THR A 100 -5.41 -4.38 -1.18
N SER A 101 -6.02 -5.31 -1.91
CA SER A 101 -7.47 -5.51 -1.96
C SER A 101 -7.80 -6.92 -1.48
N PHE A 102 -8.93 -7.03 -0.80
CA PHE A 102 -9.52 -8.29 -0.34
C PHE A 102 -10.99 -8.08 -0.01
N VAL A 103 -11.72 -9.17 0.15
CA VAL A 103 -13.14 -9.17 0.49
C VAL A 103 -13.31 -9.80 1.86
N PHE A 104 -14.18 -9.19 2.69
CA PHE A 104 -14.68 -9.80 3.92
C PHE A 104 -16.08 -10.35 3.67
N ASP A 105 -16.29 -11.61 4.00
CA ASP A 105 -17.61 -12.22 3.98
C ASP A 105 -17.72 -13.27 5.09
N ASN A 106 -18.76 -13.17 5.90
CA ASN A 106 -19.07 -14.10 6.99
C ASN A 106 -17.88 -14.42 7.92
N GLY A 107 -17.01 -13.43 8.19
CA GLY A 107 -15.81 -13.59 9.02
C GLY A 107 -14.63 -14.24 8.30
N GLU A 108 -14.73 -14.46 6.99
CA GLU A 108 -13.64 -14.93 6.14
C GLU A 108 -13.05 -13.78 5.30
N VAL A 109 -11.80 -13.95 4.89
CA VAL A 109 -11.10 -12.98 4.04
C VAL A 109 -10.51 -13.70 2.83
N PHE A 110 -10.84 -13.22 1.64
CA PHE A 110 -10.46 -13.87 0.38
C PHE A 110 -10.35 -12.87 -0.76
N ASN A 111 -10.08 -13.34 -1.99
CA ASN A 111 -9.87 -12.52 -3.18
C ASN A 111 -8.74 -11.50 -3.00
N TRP A 112 -7.63 -11.97 -2.45
CA TRP A 112 -6.43 -11.19 -2.26
C TRP A 112 -5.86 -10.71 -3.59
N THR A 113 -5.50 -9.45 -3.68
CA THR A 113 -4.74 -8.86 -4.77
C THR A 113 -3.87 -7.74 -4.24
N MET A 114 -2.64 -7.64 -4.71
CA MET A 114 -1.70 -6.60 -4.33
C MET A 114 -1.05 -5.98 -5.57
N THR A 115 -0.99 -4.66 -5.63
CA THR A 115 -0.20 -3.92 -6.61
C THR A 115 0.84 -3.10 -5.89
N ILE A 116 2.08 -3.10 -6.38
CA ILE A 116 3.19 -2.34 -5.80
C ILE A 116 4.00 -1.68 -6.91
N GLN A 117 4.47 -0.45 -6.66
CA GLN A 117 5.31 0.27 -7.62
C GLN A 117 6.41 1.08 -6.92
N GLY A 118 7.48 1.37 -7.67
CA GLY A 118 8.59 2.20 -7.20
C GLY A 118 9.94 1.70 -7.66
N SER A 119 11.02 2.26 -7.09
CA SER A 119 12.34 1.62 -7.21
C SER A 119 12.34 0.31 -6.42
N GLU A 120 13.19 -0.64 -6.84
CA GLU A 120 13.31 -1.93 -6.16
C GLU A 120 13.54 -1.77 -4.64
N GLN A 121 14.46 -0.90 -4.25
CA GLN A 121 14.76 -0.64 -2.86
C GLN A 121 13.52 -0.16 -2.09
N ARG A 122 12.79 0.83 -2.60
CA ARG A 122 11.60 1.36 -1.92
C ARG A 122 10.45 0.36 -1.86
N ILE A 123 10.34 -0.50 -2.88
CA ILE A 123 9.39 -1.61 -2.83
C ILE A 123 9.74 -2.54 -1.69
N LEU A 124 10.99 -3.00 -1.61
CA LEU A 124 11.40 -4.01 -0.64
C LEU A 124 11.43 -3.49 0.79
N ASP A 125 11.85 -2.24 1.03
CA ASP A 125 12.05 -1.70 2.38
C ASP A 125 10.87 -0.89 2.94
N SER A 126 9.90 -0.54 2.12
CA SER A 126 8.78 0.31 2.54
C SER A 126 7.42 -0.17 2.03
N VAL A 127 7.23 -0.27 0.70
CA VAL A 127 5.92 -0.57 0.13
C VAL A 127 5.46 -1.98 0.49
N LEU A 128 6.32 -2.97 0.29
CA LEU A 128 5.97 -4.38 0.52
C LEU A 128 5.63 -4.68 1.99
N PRO A 129 6.45 -4.32 3.00
CA PRO A 129 6.08 -4.55 4.40
C PRO A 129 4.81 -3.80 4.81
N HIS A 130 4.53 -2.60 4.27
CA HIS A 130 3.28 -1.88 4.48
C HIS A 130 2.09 -2.70 3.97
N GLU A 131 2.10 -3.12 2.71
CA GLU A 131 1.02 -3.88 2.09
C GLU A 131 0.84 -5.27 2.73
N ILE A 132 1.92 -5.92 3.13
CA ILE A 132 1.87 -7.19 3.88
C ILE A 132 1.18 -6.99 5.23
N THR A 133 1.43 -5.88 5.93
CA THR A 133 0.78 -5.61 7.23
C THR A 133 -0.74 -5.50 7.09
N HIS A 134 -1.25 -4.90 6.00
CA HIS A 134 -2.70 -4.94 5.71
C HIS A 134 -3.23 -6.38 5.60
N THR A 135 -2.50 -7.28 4.95
CA THR A 135 -2.93 -8.68 4.84
C THR A 135 -2.94 -9.40 6.19
N ILE A 136 -1.98 -9.09 7.06
CA ILE A 136 -1.90 -9.64 8.41
C ILE A 136 -3.10 -9.19 9.23
N PHE A 137 -3.40 -7.89 9.23
CA PHE A 137 -4.53 -7.34 9.97
C PHE A 137 -5.87 -7.84 9.43
N ALA A 138 -6.05 -7.90 8.12
CA ALA A 138 -7.24 -8.46 7.54
C ALA A 138 -7.44 -9.93 7.93
N SER A 139 -6.37 -10.73 7.92
CA SER A 139 -6.41 -12.14 8.33
C SER A 139 -6.70 -12.31 9.84
N HIS A 140 -6.18 -11.40 10.68
CA HIS A 140 -6.35 -11.44 12.13
C HIS A 140 -7.73 -10.97 12.58
N PHE A 141 -8.13 -9.76 12.15
CA PHE A 141 -9.38 -9.14 12.61
C PHE A 141 -10.61 -9.61 11.84
N ARG A 142 -10.45 -10.10 10.60
CA ARG A 142 -11.53 -10.60 9.72
C ARG A 142 -12.69 -9.63 9.52
N ARG A 143 -12.38 -8.33 9.65
CA ARG A 143 -13.31 -7.22 9.49
C ARG A 143 -12.53 -5.93 9.16
N PRO A 144 -13.17 -4.93 8.55
CA PRO A 144 -12.53 -3.65 8.30
C PRO A 144 -12.07 -2.97 9.59
N LEU A 145 -10.88 -2.40 9.55
CA LEU A 145 -10.34 -1.54 10.61
C LEU A 145 -10.65 -0.06 10.34
N PRO A 146 -10.72 0.79 11.39
CA PRO A 146 -10.65 2.22 11.21
C PRO A 146 -9.39 2.61 10.45
N ARG A 147 -9.53 3.56 9.51
CA ARG A 147 -8.43 3.94 8.61
C ARG A 147 -7.18 4.43 9.35
N TRP A 148 -7.37 5.19 10.42
CA TRP A 148 -6.25 5.66 11.23
C TRP A 148 -5.44 4.52 11.87
N ALA A 149 -6.12 3.44 12.28
CA ALA A 149 -5.47 2.32 12.95
C ALA A 149 -4.74 1.41 11.95
N ASP A 150 -5.38 1.14 10.81
CA ASP A 150 -4.84 0.30 9.74
C ASP A 150 -3.62 0.96 9.09
N GLU A 151 -3.82 2.11 8.47
CA GLU A 151 -2.77 2.85 7.76
C GLU A 151 -1.65 3.32 8.69
N GLY A 152 -2.04 3.74 9.91
CA GLY A 152 -1.07 4.18 10.92
C GLY A 152 -0.10 3.08 11.32
N ALA A 153 -0.60 1.89 11.59
CA ALA A 153 0.24 0.75 11.95
C ALA A 153 1.09 0.27 10.76
N CYS A 154 0.50 0.17 9.56
CA CYS A 154 1.23 -0.22 8.35
C CYS A 154 2.40 0.74 8.06
N THR A 155 2.24 2.04 8.30
CA THR A 155 3.32 3.02 8.14
C THR A 155 4.46 2.82 9.17
N THR A 156 4.20 2.22 10.33
CA THR A 156 5.26 2.02 11.35
C THR A 156 6.32 1.02 10.94
N VAL A 157 6.06 0.17 9.97
CA VAL A 157 7.02 -0.85 9.46
C VAL A 157 7.80 -0.38 8.24
N GLU A 158 7.51 0.80 7.71
CA GLU A 158 8.21 1.38 6.57
C GLU A 158 9.64 1.82 6.93
N HIS A 159 10.45 2.07 5.91
CA HIS A 159 11.81 2.60 6.08
C HIS A 159 11.81 3.93 6.86
N PRO A 160 12.84 4.19 7.70
CA PRO A 160 12.91 5.41 8.51
C PRO A 160 12.73 6.72 7.75
N VAL A 161 13.16 6.79 6.48
CA VAL A 161 13.00 7.99 5.62
C VAL A 161 11.52 8.29 5.36
N GLU A 162 10.69 7.27 5.10
CA GLU A 162 9.25 7.46 4.87
C GLU A 162 8.55 7.86 6.18
N ARG A 163 8.91 7.22 7.27
CA ARG A 163 8.40 7.56 8.61
C ARG A 163 8.75 9.00 9.01
N ALA A 164 9.98 9.44 8.72
CA ALA A 164 10.39 10.82 8.94
C ALA A 164 9.60 11.82 8.06
N ARG A 165 9.25 11.42 6.83
CA ARG A 165 8.38 12.22 5.96
C ARG A 165 6.97 12.37 6.57
N GLN A 166 6.38 11.29 7.08
CA GLN A 166 5.08 11.35 7.75
C GLN A 166 5.11 12.26 8.98
N HIS A 167 6.19 12.22 9.73
CA HIS A 167 6.36 13.12 10.88
C HIS A 167 6.44 14.60 10.47
N ARG A 168 7.17 14.94 9.39
CA ARG A 168 7.20 16.33 8.89
C ARG A 168 5.83 16.81 8.44
N LEU A 169 5.09 15.97 7.70
CA LEU A 169 3.71 16.26 7.29
C LEU A 169 2.78 16.46 8.49
N LEU A 170 2.93 15.64 9.53
CA LEU A 170 2.18 15.82 10.78
C LEU A 170 2.35 17.21 11.36
N ILE A 171 3.60 17.67 11.54
CA ILE A 171 3.88 18.99 12.09
C ILE A 171 3.28 20.08 11.19
N GLU A 172 3.44 19.97 9.88
CA GLU A 172 2.81 20.89 8.92
C GLU A 172 1.29 20.96 9.13
N PHE A 173 0.61 19.81 9.19
CA PHE A 173 -0.86 19.79 9.31
C PHE A 173 -1.36 20.29 10.65
N LEU A 174 -0.66 20.01 11.74
CA LEU A 174 -1.01 20.52 13.05
C LEU A 174 -0.82 22.05 13.15
N THR A 175 0.22 22.60 12.52
CA THR A 175 0.50 24.04 12.56
C THR A 175 -0.33 24.86 11.57
N THR A 176 -0.85 24.25 10.52
CA THR A 176 -1.70 24.89 9.50
C THR A 176 -3.21 24.68 9.73
N GLY A 177 -3.60 24.09 10.85
CA GLY A 177 -5.01 23.86 11.17
C GLY A 177 -5.67 22.74 10.36
N ARG A 178 -4.89 21.89 9.66
CA ARG A 178 -5.39 20.74 8.90
C ARG A 178 -5.42 19.45 9.73
N GLY A 179 -5.08 19.51 11.00
CA GLY A 179 -5.18 18.39 11.92
C GLY A 179 -6.63 17.95 12.13
N ILE A 180 -6.84 16.65 12.26
CA ILE A 180 -8.17 16.05 12.49
C ILE A 180 -8.34 15.79 13.99
N ALA A 181 -9.43 16.27 14.58
CA ALA A 181 -9.73 15.95 15.97
C ALA A 181 -9.93 14.44 16.16
N PHE A 182 -9.38 13.87 17.23
CA PHE A 182 -9.44 12.41 17.44
C PHE A 182 -10.87 11.85 17.51
N PRO A 183 -11.86 12.51 18.16
CA PRO A 183 -13.24 12.02 18.10
C PRO A 183 -13.76 11.87 16.67
N GLN A 184 -13.43 12.82 15.77
CA GLN A 184 -13.77 12.74 14.37
C GLN A 184 -12.97 11.63 13.65
N MET A 185 -11.65 11.54 13.90
CA MET A 185 -10.77 10.54 13.29
C MET A 185 -11.17 9.10 13.66
N PHE A 186 -11.54 8.87 14.92
CA PHE A 186 -11.98 7.56 15.42
C PHE A 186 -13.35 7.15 14.86
N ALA A 187 -14.25 8.10 14.63
CA ALA A 187 -15.56 7.87 14.03
C ALA A 187 -15.54 7.74 12.51
N MET A 188 -14.38 7.97 11.88
CA MET A 188 -14.26 8.04 10.41
C MET A 188 -14.33 6.65 9.79
N ARG A 189 -15.36 6.40 8.97
CA ARG A 189 -15.57 5.15 8.24
C ARG A 189 -14.98 5.18 6.83
N GLU A 190 -15.01 6.36 6.21
CA GLU A 190 -14.53 6.58 4.84
C GLU A 190 -13.29 7.47 4.83
N TYR A 191 -12.56 7.46 3.72
CA TYR A 191 -11.45 8.38 3.54
C TYR A 191 -11.96 9.80 3.34
N PRO A 192 -11.39 10.80 4.04
CA PRO A 192 -11.70 12.19 3.75
C PRO A 192 -11.13 12.60 2.39
N ALA A 193 -11.65 13.69 1.81
CA ALA A 193 -11.14 14.23 0.55
C ALA A 193 -9.64 14.61 0.66
N ASP A 194 -9.22 15.19 1.79
CA ASP A 194 -7.82 15.39 2.16
C ASP A 194 -7.36 14.27 3.06
N VAL A 195 -6.74 13.27 2.48
CA VAL A 195 -6.36 12.04 3.19
C VAL A 195 -5.03 12.13 3.94
N LEU A 196 -4.14 13.05 3.55
CA LEU A 196 -2.78 13.10 4.09
C LEU A 196 -2.71 13.39 5.60
N PRO A 197 -3.56 14.27 6.18
CA PRO A 197 -3.63 14.42 7.64
C PRO A 197 -4.00 13.12 8.36
N LEU A 198 -4.94 12.34 7.82
CA LEU A 198 -5.33 11.05 8.39
C LEU A 198 -4.14 10.08 8.47
N TYR A 199 -3.35 9.97 7.40
CA TYR A 199 -2.18 9.10 7.36
C TYR A 199 -1.09 9.53 8.34
N SER A 200 -0.72 10.81 8.32
CA SER A 200 0.34 11.31 9.20
C SER A 200 -0.04 11.29 10.68
N GLN A 201 -1.30 11.61 11.02
CA GLN A 201 -1.80 11.49 12.39
C GLN A 201 -2.00 10.04 12.81
N GLY A 202 -2.53 9.18 11.93
CA GLY A 202 -2.67 7.74 12.16
C GLY A 202 -1.32 7.09 12.46
N TYR A 203 -0.30 7.37 11.65
CA TYR A 203 1.07 6.92 11.89
C TYR A 203 1.59 7.38 13.25
N SER A 204 1.47 8.68 13.55
CA SER A 204 1.98 9.25 14.79
C SER A 204 1.26 8.67 16.01
N LEU A 205 -0.06 8.47 15.95
CA LEU A 205 -0.85 7.87 17.01
C LEU A 205 -0.52 6.38 17.19
N ALA A 206 -0.44 5.62 16.10
CA ALA A 206 -0.03 4.20 16.16
C ALA A 206 1.35 4.06 16.80
N ARG A 207 2.33 4.87 16.37
CA ARG A 207 3.65 4.93 16.98
C ARG A 207 3.58 5.24 18.48
N TYR A 208 2.83 6.25 18.88
CA TYR A 208 2.66 6.66 20.28
C TYR A 208 2.14 5.51 21.15
N LEU A 209 1.15 4.78 20.67
CA LEU A 209 0.55 3.64 21.38
C LEU A 209 1.48 2.42 21.41
N ILE A 210 2.15 2.11 20.30
CA ILE A 210 3.09 1.00 20.20
C ILE A 210 4.31 1.22 21.09
N GLU A 211 4.87 2.42 21.14
CA GLU A 211 6.00 2.73 22.02
C GLU A 211 5.65 2.57 23.52
N ARG A 212 4.37 2.67 23.89
CA ARG A 212 3.87 2.53 25.28
C ARG A 212 3.42 1.13 25.65
N GLY A 213 3.25 0.24 24.70
CA GLY A 213 2.70 -1.07 25.03
C GLY A 213 3.14 -2.20 24.13
N GLY A 214 3.90 -1.91 23.07
CA GLY A 214 4.26 -2.88 22.06
C GLY A 214 3.14 -3.16 21.05
N ARG A 215 3.51 -3.89 19.98
CA ARG A 215 2.59 -4.21 18.88
C ARG A 215 1.43 -5.11 19.31
N HIS A 216 1.67 -6.11 20.15
CA HIS A 216 0.63 -7.01 20.64
C HIS A 216 -0.47 -6.26 21.42
N LYS A 217 -0.07 -5.33 22.31
CA LYS A 217 -1.02 -4.51 23.05
C LYS A 217 -1.81 -3.59 22.13
N TYR A 218 -1.16 -3.04 21.09
CA TYR A 218 -1.85 -2.24 20.06
C TYR A 218 -2.92 -3.07 19.34
N VAL A 219 -2.59 -4.29 18.92
CA VAL A 219 -3.54 -5.21 18.27
C VAL A 219 -4.70 -5.54 19.19
N ALA A 220 -4.42 -5.88 20.47
CA ALA A 220 -5.47 -6.16 21.47
C ALA A 220 -6.37 -4.94 21.71
N PHE A 221 -5.79 -3.75 21.82
CA PHE A 221 -6.54 -2.49 21.95
C PHE A 221 -7.46 -2.24 20.74
N VAL A 222 -6.93 -2.42 19.51
CA VAL A 222 -7.74 -2.25 18.30
C VAL A 222 -8.86 -3.28 18.26
N GLY A 223 -8.59 -4.55 18.60
CA GLY A 223 -9.59 -5.60 18.68
C GLY A 223 -10.73 -5.29 19.64
N ASP A 224 -10.39 -4.85 20.85
CA ASP A 224 -11.38 -4.46 21.87
C ASP A 224 -12.18 -3.21 21.45
N GLY A 225 -11.52 -2.23 20.83
CA GLY A 225 -12.20 -1.03 20.34
C GLY A 225 -13.19 -1.30 19.21
N LEU A 226 -12.96 -2.34 18.41
CA LEU A 226 -13.88 -2.79 17.37
C LEU A 226 -15.15 -3.45 17.94
N VAL A 227 -15.14 -3.86 19.19
CA VAL A 227 -16.33 -4.38 19.86
C VAL A 227 -17.22 -3.19 20.27
N ASN A 228 -18.33 -3.03 19.57
CA ASN A 228 -19.32 -1.96 19.79
C ASN A 228 -18.77 -0.53 19.61
N ASP A 229 -17.61 -0.36 18.92
CA ASP A 229 -16.93 0.95 18.79
C ASP A 229 -16.58 1.61 20.14
N ASP A 230 -16.37 0.81 21.19
CA ASP A 230 -16.04 1.29 22.55
C ASP A 230 -14.55 1.65 22.67
N TRP A 231 -14.12 2.64 21.94
CA TRP A 231 -12.73 3.14 21.96
C TRP A 231 -12.31 3.68 23.33
N SER A 232 -13.23 4.32 24.07
CA SER A 232 -12.92 4.85 25.39
C SER A 232 -12.70 3.75 26.42
N GLY A 233 -13.54 2.73 26.43
CA GLY A 233 -13.35 1.55 27.29
C GLY A 233 -12.07 0.79 26.93
N ALA A 234 -11.78 0.61 25.65
CA ALA A 234 -10.55 -0.04 25.20
C ALA A 234 -9.30 0.76 25.62
N LEU A 235 -9.30 2.10 25.49
CA LEU A 235 -8.21 2.98 25.97
C LEU A 235 -8.01 2.85 27.47
N SER A 236 -9.08 2.82 28.25
CA SER A 236 -9.00 2.65 29.70
C SER A 236 -8.37 1.31 30.09
N ARG A 237 -8.82 0.21 29.46
CA ARG A 237 -8.31 -1.15 29.74
C ARG A 237 -6.83 -1.32 29.34
N HIS A 238 -6.46 -0.85 28.16
CA HIS A 238 -5.13 -1.13 27.62
C HIS A 238 -4.07 -0.07 27.98
N TYR A 239 -4.48 1.20 28.12
CA TYR A 239 -3.53 2.30 28.29
C TYR A 239 -3.76 3.15 29.53
N GLY A 240 -4.83 2.88 30.33
CA GLY A 240 -5.19 3.68 31.50
C GLY A 240 -5.62 5.11 31.15
N VAL A 241 -6.12 5.31 29.91
CA VAL A 241 -6.58 6.62 29.41
C VAL A 241 -8.10 6.66 29.42
N GLY A 242 -8.70 7.68 30.05
CA GLY A 242 -10.13 7.75 30.27
C GLY A 242 -10.99 8.05 29.04
N GLY A 243 -10.40 8.19 27.85
CA GLY A 243 -11.14 8.36 26.60
C GLY A 243 -10.35 9.05 25.49
N VAL A 244 -10.99 9.13 24.33
CA VAL A 244 -10.37 9.63 23.08
C VAL A 244 -9.90 11.08 23.18
N ALA A 245 -10.66 11.94 23.88
CA ALA A 245 -10.27 13.34 24.08
C ALA A 245 -9.01 13.46 24.96
N GLN A 246 -8.93 12.70 26.05
CA GLN A 246 -7.74 12.65 26.90
C GLN A 246 -6.54 12.10 26.15
N LEU A 247 -6.73 11.06 25.34
CA LEU A 247 -5.69 10.53 24.47
C LEU A 247 -5.13 11.61 23.54
N GLN A 248 -6.00 12.41 22.93
CA GLN A 248 -5.58 13.51 22.05
C GLN A 248 -4.70 14.53 22.79
N HIS A 249 -5.06 14.93 24.01
CA HIS A 249 -4.26 15.85 24.79
C HIS A 249 -2.88 15.27 25.12
N GLN A 250 -2.82 14.04 25.61
CA GLN A 250 -1.56 13.36 25.93
C GLN A 250 -0.67 13.18 24.71
N TRP A 251 -1.26 12.83 23.56
CA TRP A 251 -0.54 12.68 22.30
C TRP A 251 -0.03 14.03 21.79
N LEU A 252 -0.82 15.10 21.83
CA LEU A 252 -0.38 16.44 21.45
C LEU A 252 0.79 16.93 22.32
N ASP A 253 0.75 16.68 23.62
CA ASP A 253 1.84 17.03 24.51
C ASP A 253 3.11 16.23 24.19
N TRP A 254 2.97 14.94 23.87
CA TRP A 254 4.09 14.13 23.40
C TRP A 254 4.67 14.64 22.07
N VAL A 255 3.83 15.06 21.13
CA VAL A 255 4.29 15.64 19.85
C VAL A 255 5.02 16.96 20.09
N LYS A 256 4.50 17.85 20.94
CA LYS A 256 5.15 19.14 21.33
C LYS A 256 6.52 18.92 21.97
N GLN A 257 6.72 17.83 22.69
CA GLN A 257 7.99 17.44 23.29
C GLN A 257 8.97 16.81 22.30
N GLY A 258 8.64 16.72 21.02
CA GLY A 258 9.48 16.11 19.98
C GLY A 258 9.40 14.59 19.91
N CYS A 259 8.29 14.01 20.37
CA CYS A 259 8.03 12.56 20.34
C CYS A 259 9.11 11.74 21.09
N PRO A 260 9.38 12.03 22.36
CA PRO A 260 10.42 11.32 23.11
C PRO A 260 10.08 9.84 23.24
N ALA A 261 11.12 8.98 23.18
CA ALA A 261 10.97 7.57 23.52
C ALA A 261 10.50 7.41 24.97
N PRO A 262 9.67 6.40 25.28
CA PRO A 262 9.26 6.14 26.66
C PRO A 262 10.48 5.80 27.52
N PRO A 263 10.45 6.14 28.82
CA PRO A 263 11.50 5.74 29.76
C PRO A 263 11.74 4.22 29.72
N ALA A 264 12.99 3.80 29.75
CA ALA A 264 13.39 2.38 29.65
C ALA A 264 12.68 1.43 30.64
N ALA A 265 12.23 1.93 31.79
CA ALA A 265 11.49 1.17 32.80
C ALA A 265 10.10 0.67 32.31
N ILE A 266 9.50 1.35 31.34
CA ILE A 266 8.19 0.94 30.77
C ILE A 266 8.39 -0.19 29.73
N ALA A 267 9.52 -0.22 29.06
CA ALA A 267 9.83 -1.24 28.05
C ALA A 267 10.01 -2.66 28.64
N VAL A 268 10.37 -2.77 29.92
CA VAL A 268 10.63 -4.06 30.58
C VAL A 268 9.36 -4.73 31.13
N ALA A 269 8.28 -3.98 31.32
CA ALA A 269 7.03 -4.50 31.92
C ALA A 269 6.10 -5.20 30.93
N VAL A 270 6.43 -5.23 29.64
CA VAL A 270 5.67 -6.01 28.66
C VAL A 270 6.19 -7.46 28.70
N ALA A 271 5.80 -8.21 29.74
CA ALA A 271 5.91 -9.66 29.73
C ALA A 271 5.25 -10.18 28.45
N GLN A 272 6.02 -10.94 27.67
CA GLN A 272 5.47 -11.64 26.50
C GLN A 272 4.26 -12.44 26.98
N PRO A 273 3.08 -12.27 26.41
CA PRO A 273 2.00 -13.20 26.69
C PRO A 273 2.51 -14.59 26.32
N GLY A 274 2.31 -15.55 27.23
CA GLY A 274 2.57 -16.96 26.93
C GLY A 274 1.84 -17.36 25.64
N PRO A 275 2.16 -18.51 25.04
CA PRO A 275 1.58 -18.94 23.77
C PRO A 275 0.07 -18.87 23.86
N ALA A 276 -0.47 -17.78 23.32
CA ALA A 276 -1.87 -17.45 23.41
C ALA A 276 -2.69 -18.45 22.59
N ASP A 277 -3.95 -18.61 22.94
CA ASP A 277 -5.00 -19.46 22.40
C ASP A 277 -5.25 -19.39 20.87
N TRP A 278 -4.32 -18.89 20.07
CA TRP A 278 -4.41 -18.84 18.61
C TRP A 278 -4.57 -20.23 17.97
N ALA A 279 -4.11 -21.28 18.67
CA ALA A 279 -4.31 -22.68 18.24
C ALA A 279 -5.78 -23.11 18.24
N ARG A 280 -6.66 -22.37 18.90
CA ARG A 280 -8.11 -22.63 18.97
C ARG A 280 -8.95 -21.83 18.00
N MET A 281 -8.37 -20.89 17.26
CA MET A 281 -9.12 -20.20 16.21
C MET A 281 -9.39 -21.19 15.07
N PRO A 282 -10.65 -21.28 14.58
CA PRO A 282 -10.96 -22.08 13.40
C PRO A 282 -10.00 -21.69 12.27
N ARG A 283 -9.38 -22.67 11.66
CA ARG A 283 -8.50 -22.45 10.52
C ARG A 283 -9.33 -21.78 9.43
N GLY A 284 -9.02 -20.52 9.12
CA GLY A 284 -9.61 -19.80 8.00
C GLY A 284 -9.33 -20.54 6.71
N GLN A 285 -10.22 -21.38 6.28
CA GLN A 285 -10.23 -21.94 4.94
C GLN A 285 -11.11 -21.01 4.12
N SER A 286 -10.56 -20.42 3.06
CA SER A 286 -11.44 -19.87 2.03
C SER A 286 -12.40 -20.97 1.59
N PRO A 287 -13.70 -20.70 1.44
CA PRO A 287 -14.64 -21.71 1.01
C PRO A 287 -14.14 -22.36 -0.28
N ASP A 288 -14.18 -23.68 -0.32
CA ASP A 288 -13.83 -24.46 -1.50
C ASP A 288 -14.85 -24.16 -2.60
N GLN A 289 -14.51 -23.23 -3.49
CA GLN A 289 -15.33 -22.93 -4.64
C GLN A 289 -14.91 -23.84 -5.79
N SER A 290 -15.54 -24.99 -5.85
CA SER A 290 -15.42 -25.93 -6.98
C SER A 290 -16.04 -25.43 -8.29
N THR A 291 -16.60 -24.20 -8.32
CA THR A 291 -17.10 -23.56 -9.53
C THR A 291 -16.77 -22.08 -9.47
N PRO A 292 -15.97 -21.52 -10.40
CA PRO A 292 -15.77 -20.07 -10.44
C PRO A 292 -17.10 -19.42 -10.82
N PRO A 293 -17.65 -18.51 -10.03
CA PRO A 293 -18.68 -17.61 -10.53
C PRO A 293 -18.09 -16.76 -11.64
N ALA A 294 -18.87 -16.47 -12.67
CA ALA A 294 -18.50 -15.48 -13.66
C ALA A 294 -18.04 -14.19 -12.96
N PRO A 295 -16.99 -13.50 -13.47
CA PRO A 295 -16.52 -12.27 -12.84
C PRO A 295 -17.72 -11.32 -12.71
N PRO A 296 -18.02 -10.82 -11.50
CA PRO A 296 -19.04 -9.81 -11.37
C PRO A 296 -18.57 -8.59 -12.13
N GLU A 297 -19.46 -8.00 -12.92
CA GLU A 297 -19.23 -6.66 -13.45
C GLU A 297 -18.83 -5.73 -12.29
N PRO A 298 -17.95 -4.73 -12.50
CA PRO A 298 -17.47 -3.84 -11.45
C PRO A 298 -18.65 -3.01 -10.94
N THR A 299 -19.39 -3.57 -10.00
CA THR A 299 -20.43 -2.84 -9.28
C THR A 299 -19.79 -1.86 -8.32
N ALA A 300 -20.49 -0.75 -8.05
CA ALA A 300 -20.03 0.32 -7.16
C ALA A 300 -19.55 -0.16 -5.78
N LEU A 301 -19.92 -1.38 -5.35
CA LEU A 301 -19.51 -2.01 -4.11
C LEU A 301 -18.02 -2.42 -4.12
N ALA A 302 -17.48 -2.85 -5.26
CA ALA A 302 -16.06 -3.18 -5.40
C ALA A 302 -15.18 -1.91 -5.32
N ALA A 303 -15.70 -0.76 -5.72
CA ALA A 303 -15.03 0.53 -5.57
C ALA A 303 -14.97 1.00 -4.10
N ALA A 304 -15.91 0.58 -3.25
CA ALA A 304 -15.96 0.96 -1.84
C ALA A 304 -15.01 0.14 -0.95
N THR A 305 -14.60 -1.06 -1.37
CA THR A 305 -13.68 -1.93 -0.62
C THR A 305 -12.24 -1.87 -1.13
N GLY A 306 -11.99 -1.23 -2.29
CA GLY A 306 -10.66 -1.04 -2.84
C GLY A 306 -9.82 -0.13 -1.95
N ARG A 307 -9.02 -0.71 -1.05
CA ARG A 307 -8.07 0.02 -0.22
C ARG A 307 -6.97 0.58 -1.11
N ARG A 308 -6.89 1.89 -1.21
CA ARG A 308 -5.77 2.58 -1.84
C ARG A 308 -4.77 2.93 -0.75
N SER A 309 -3.57 2.40 -0.85
CA SER A 309 -2.45 2.78 0.00
C SER A 309 -2.12 4.27 -0.16
N ILE A 310 -1.54 4.84 0.88
CA ILE A 310 -0.99 6.21 0.89
C ILE A 310 -0.13 6.50 -0.35
N TYR A 311 0.62 5.53 -0.83
CA TYR A 311 1.47 5.67 -1.99
C TYR A 311 0.68 5.90 -3.29
N ALA A 312 -0.47 5.24 -3.46
CA ALA A 312 -1.34 5.45 -4.61
C ALA A 312 -1.95 6.86 -4.65
N LEU A 313 -2.21 7.43 -3.48
CA LEU A 313 -2.73 8.79 -3.32
C LEU A 313 -1.64 9.85 -3.51
N GLN A 314 -0.43 9.59 -3.02
CA GLN A 314 0.73 10.49 -3.19
C GLN A 314 1.22 10.51 -4.64
N ALA A 315 1.18 9.39 -5.37
CA ALA A 315 1.55 9.33 -6.78
C ALA A 315 0.62 10.18 -7.66
N ARG A 316 -0.66 10.25 -7.35
CA ARG A 316 -1.61 11.12 -8.06
C ARG A 316 -1.28 12.60 -7.86
N ARG A 317 -0.92 13.02 -6.65
CA ARG A 317 -0.59 14.41 -6.35
C ARG A 317 0.74 14.86 -6.96
N ALA A 318 1.70 13.94 -7.15
CA ALA A 318 2.95 14.23 -7.85
C ALA A 318 2.77 14.33 -9.38
N ALA A 319 1.66 13.80 -9.92
CA ALA A 319 1.32 13.85 -11.34
C ALA A 319 0.40 15.04 -11.71
N GLU A 320 -0.17 15.76 -10.73
CA GLU A 320 -0.91 16.99 -10.99
C GLU A 320 0.09 18.13 -11.25
N PRO A 321 0.02 18.82 -12.41
CA PRO A 321 0.86 19.98 -12.67
C PRO A 321 0.55 21.07 -11.62
N ALA A 322 1.57 21.77 -11.19
CA ALA A 322 1.46 22.93 -10.29
C ALA A 322 0.87 24.13 -11.07
N ASP A 323 -0.39 24.03 -11.46
CA ASP A 323 -1.14 25.12 -12.05
C ASP A 323 -1.84 25.92 -10.97
N GLY A 324 -1.37 27.14 -10.75
CA GLY A 324 -2.04 28.09 -9.87
C GLY A 324 -1.20 29.28 -9.41
N GLN A 325 -0.39 29.87 -10.29
CA GLN A 325 -0.04 31.28 -10.07
C GLN A 325 -0.92 32.18 -10.93
N PRO A 326 -1.72 33.06 -10.31
CA PRO A 326 -2.39 34.09 -11.11
C PRO A 326 -1.34 35.10 -11.61
N ALA A 327 -1.31 35.28 -12.93
CA ALA A 327 -0.57 36.35 -13.57
C ALA A 327 -0.99 37.70 -12.94
N ARG A 328 -0.03 38.48 -12.51
CA ARG A 328 -0.13 39.90 -12.26
C ARG A 328 0.24 40.67 -13.52
#